data_882165a2dcba8276ce1870e0cb3f03d5
#
_entry.id   882165a2dcba8276ce1870e0cb3f03d5
#
_cell.length_a   1.000
_cell.length_b   1.000
_cell.length_c   1.000
_cell.angle_alpha   90.00
_cell.angle_beta   90.00
_cell.angle_gamma   90.00
#
_symmetry.space_group_name_H-M   'P 1'
#
loop_
_entity.id
_entity.type
_entity.pdbx_description
1 polymer ?
#
loop_
_entity_poly.entity_id
_entity_poly.type
_entity_poly.pdbx_seq_one_letter_code
_entity_poly.pdbx_strand_id
1 'polypeptide(L)'
;METRWLHITSENFPALCDAAKGVCVIPMGCVEKHGLHLPLGTDILEASWITYEASKIEPFCVFPDFTFGDVPENYSELPAGSITLPVETEMLLLEQLCEQIARNGFKKIVIYNGHGGNNPWLTTFLRKVENKPHDYVVCVAMMPLVAPHKMAEIIDEQGKEAVPEMNEEDIALVK
;
A
#
# COMPACT_ATOMS: atom_id res chain seq x y z
N MET A 1 -0.79 14.40 -16.81
CA MET A 1 -1.27 15.19 -15.64
C MET A 1 -0.54 14.66 -14.41
N GLU A 2 -0.19 15.52 -13.46
CA GLU A 2 0.31 15.05 -12.14
C GLU A 2 -0.83 14.42 -11.36
N THR A 3 -0.61 13.23 -10.81
CA THR A 3 -1.61 12.45 -10.08
C THR A 3 -1.34 12.38 -8.57
N ARG A 4 -0.15 12.77 -8.13
CA ARG A 4 0.26 12.70 -6.72
C ARG A 4 -0.23 13.94 -5.96
N TRP A 5 -0.97 13.70 -4.89
CA TRP A 5 -1.50 14.74 -4.01
C TRP A 5 -0.44 15.74 -3.52
N LEU A 6 0.74 15.23 -3.12
CA LEU A 6 1.83 16.07 -2.63
C LEU A 6 2.44 17.01 -3.68
N HIS A 7 2.24 16.72 -4.96
CA HIS A 7 2.91 17.43 -6.06
C HIS A 7 1.96 18.36 -6.83
N ILE A 8 0.67 18.36 -6.49
CA ILE A 8 -0.33 19.19 -7.17
C ILE A 8 -0.61 20.47 -6.37
N THR A 9 -0.87 21.56 -7.06
CA THR A 9 -1.26 22.82 -6.42
C THR A 9 -2.75 22.86 -6.15
N SER A 10 -3.19 23.67 -5.18
CA SER A 10 -4.61 23.84 -4.86
C SER A 10 -5.43 24.31 -6.07
N GLU A 11 -4.84 25.08 -6.98
CA GLU A 11 -5.48 25.55 -8.20
C GLU A 11 -5.79 24.38 -9.16
N ASN A 12 -4.88 23.42 -9.28
CA ASN A 12 -5.01 22.28 -10.19
C ASN A 12 -5.73 21.07 -9.56
N PHE A 13 -5.99 21.11 -8.25
CA PHE A 13 -6.56 20.00 -7.50
C PHE A 13 -7.98 19.59 -7.97
N PRO A 14 -8.92 20.52 -8.31
CA PRO A 14 -10.22 20.15 -8.85
C PRO A 14 -10.11 19.37 -10.17
N ALA A 15 -9.21 19.77 -11.06
CA ALA A 15 -8.98 19.05 -12.31
C ALA A 15 -8.45 17.62 -12.12
N LEU A 16 -7.62 17.41 -11.09
CA LEU A 16 -7.21 16.06 -10.70
C LEU A 16 -8.40 15.24 -10.19
N CYS A 17 -9.25 15.82 -9.34
CA CYS A 17 -10.42 15.13 -8.81
C CYS A 17 -11.37 14.67 -9.92
N ASP A 18 -11.59 15.53 -10.92
CA ASP A 18 -12.41 15.22 -12.10
C ASP A 18 -11.77 14.11 -12.95
N ALA A 19 -10.49 14.24 -13.28
CA ALA A 19 -9.75 13.25 -14.08
C ALA A 19 -9.69 11.88 -13.37
N ALA A 20 -9.54 11.87 -12.06
CA ALA A 20 -9.53 10.68 -11.21
C ALA A 20 -10.93 10.07 -11.01
N LYS A 21 -11.99 10.67 -11.53
CA LYS A 21 -13.38 10.20 -11.37
C LYS A 21 -13.76 9.95 -9.89
N GLY A 22 -13.20 10.75 -8.99
CA GLY A 22 -13.37 10.66 -7.55
C GLY A 22 -12.68 9.46 -6.89
N VAL A 23 -11.69 8.85 -7.54
CA VAL A 23 -10.87 7.77 -6.98
C VAL A 23 -9.59 8.32 -6.37
N CYS A 24 -9.32 7.95 -5.11
CA CYS A 24 -8.05 8.21 -4.42
C CYS A 24 -7.47 6.91 -3.88
N VAL A 25 -6.21 6.67 -4.14
CA VAL A 25 -5.49 5.48 -3.65
C VAL A 25 -4.48 5.89 -2.60
N ILE A 26 -4.53 5.23 -1.46
CA ILE A 26 -3.57 5.39 -0.35
C ILE A 26 -2.55 4.24 -0.46
N PRO A 27 -1.29 4.51 -0.86
CA PRO A 27 -0.23 3.52 -0.71
C PRO A 27 0.01 3.27 0.77
N MET A 28 -0.01 2.02 1.18
CA MET A 28 0.15 1.62 2.58
C MET A 28 1.21 0.53 2.72
N GLY A 29 2.07 0.69 3.70
CA GLY A 29 3.12 -0.27 4.00
C GLY A 29 3.50 -0.21 5.47
N CYS A 30 4.76 -0.48 5.77
CA CYS A 30 5.35 -0.29 7.08
C CYS A 30 6.83 0.07 6.99
N VAL A 31 7.45 0.25 8.13
CA VAL A 31 8.90 0.41 8.28
C VAL A 31 9.40 -0.71 9.17
N GLU A 32 9.88 -1.78 8.57
CA GLU A 32 10.34 -2.97 9.29
C GLU A 32 11.57 -3.62 8.65
N LYS A 33 12.20 -4.52 9.39
CA LYS A 33 13.37 -5.26 8.91
C LYS A 33 12.98 -6.33 7.89
N HIS A 34 13.53 -6.24 6.69
CA HIS A 34 13.43 -7.25 5.62
C HIS A 34 14.78 -7.94 5.41
N GLY A 35 15.19 -8.77 6.37
CA GLY A 35 16.53 -9.38 6.34
C GLY A 35 17.64 -8.35 6.55
N LEU A 36 18.82 -8.60 5.97
CA LEU A 36 19.99 -7.70 6.05
C LEU A 36 20.28 -6.97 4.73
N HIS A 37 19.53 -7.26 3.69
CA HIS A 37 19.80 -6.86 2.29
C HIS A 37 18.77 -5.90 1.71
N LEU A 38 17.57 -5.81 2.28
CA LEU A 38 16.52 -4.89 1.83
C LEU A 38 16.40 -3.68 2.77
N PRO A 39 15.96 -2.53 2.25
CA PRO A 39 15.70 -1.34 3.08
C PRO A 39 14.51 -1.57 4.02
N LEU A 40 14.49 -0.85 5.14
CA LEU A 40 13.41 -0.92 6.12
C LEU A 40 12.04 -0.54 5.54
N GLY A 41 12.01 0.34 4.54
CA GLY A 41 10.77 0.78 3.88
C GLY A 41 10.39 -0.05 2.67
N THR A 42 10.83 -1.30 2.53
CA THR A 42 10.55 -2.14 1.35
C THR A 42 9.08 -2.12 0.99
N ASP A 43 8.19 -2.42 1.92
CA ASP A 43 6.75 -2.51 1.69
C ASP A 43 6.14 -1.20 1.18
N ILE A 44 6.49 -0.09 1.83
CA ILE A 44 5.92 1.20 1.43
C ILE A 44 6.54 1.73 0.14
N LEU A 45 7.83 1.52 -0.10
CA LEU A 45 8.48 1.94 -1.34
C LEU A 45 7.88 1.21 -2.55
N GLU A 46 7.63 -0.09 -2.41
CA GLU A 46 7.00 -0.91 -3.44
C GLU A 46 5.55 -0.49 -3.67
N ALA A 47 4.75 -0.37 -2.61
CA ALA A 47 3.35 0.06 -2.70
C ALA A 47 3.23 1.46 -3.34
N SER A 48 4.08 2.39 -2.95
CA SER A 48 4.12 3.75 -3.50
C SER A 48 4.47 3.75 -4.98
N TRP A 49 5.50 3.01 -5.36
CA TRP A 49 5.93 2.92 -6.77
C TRP A 49 4.85 2.30 -7.65
N ILE A 50 4.29 1.16 -7.27
CA ILE A 50 3.23 0.47 -8.03
C ILE A 50 2.01 1.38 -8.19
N THR A 51 1.57 2.02 -7.11
CA THR A 51 0.42 2.94 -7.14
C THR A 51 0.67 4.10 -8.10
N TYR A 52 1.84 4.70 -8.06
CA TYR A 52 2.18 5.81 -8.95
C TYR A 52 2.26 5.36 -10.42
N GLU A 53 2.89 4.23 -10.72
CA GLU A 53 2.96 3.71 -12.10
C GLU A 53 1.55 3.36 -12.63
N ALA A 54 0.71 2.74 -11.80
CA ALA A 54 -0.67 2.45 -12.19
C ALA A 54 -1.49 3.71 -12.49
N SER A 55 -1.27 4.80 -11.76
CA SER A 55 -1.96 6.09 -11.98
C SER A 55 -1.64 6.75 -13.32
N LYS A 56 -0.55 6.36 -13.97
CA LYS A 56 -0.19 6.82 -15.32
C LYS A 56 -0.98 6.10 -16.40
N ILE A 57 -1.50 4.91 -16.09
CA ILE A 57 -2.28 4.07 -17.02
C ILE A 57 -3.76 4.42 -16.91
N GLU A 58 -4.31 4.39 -15.71
CA GLU A 58 -5.67 4.83 -15.41
C GLU A 58 -5.60 5.93 -14.34
N PRO A 59 -6.02 7.17 -14.65
CA PRO A 59 -5.88 8.29 -13.72
C PRO A 59 -6.68 8.11 -12.42
N PHE A 60 -6.00 8.18 -11.30
CA PHE A 60 -6.56 8.33 -9.96
C PHE A 60 -5.61 9.20 -9.12
N CYS A 61 -6.10 9.77 -8.04
CA CYS A 61 -5.25 10.52 -7.12
C CYS A 61 -4.41 9.57 -6.26
N VAL A 62 -3.10 9.76 -6.24
CA VAL A 62 -2.18 9.05 -5.34
C VAL A 62 -2.01 9.88 -4.08
N PHE A 63 -2.53 9.38 -2.96
CA PHE A 63 -2.41 10.02 -1.65
C PHE A 63 -0.98 9.88 -1.11
N PRO A 64 -0.53 10.74 -0.19
CA PRO A 64 0.74 10.53 0.51
C PRO A 64 0.85 9.16 1.15
N ASP A 65 2.05 8.61 1.16
CA ASP A 65 2.35 7.30 1.69
C ASP A 65 1.91 7.14 3.15
N PHE A 66 1.17 6.09 3.44
CA PHE A 66 0.85 5.68 4.80
C PHE A 66 1.90 4.65 5.25
N THR A 67 2.93 5.15 5.94
CA THR A 67 4.12 4.37 6.29
C THR A 67 4.02 3.63 7.63
N PHE A 68 2.90 3.78 8.32
CA PHE A 68 2.67 3.11 9.59
C PHE A 68 1.94 1.79 9.36
N GLY A 69 2.41 0.73 10.03
CA GLY A 69 1.84 -0.59 9.90
C GLY A 69 2.13 -1.45 11.11
N ASP A 70 1.28 -2.44 11.34
CA ASP A 70 1.39 -3.37 12.45
C ASP A 70 2.54 -4.37 12.19
N VAL A 71 3.65 -4.14 12.87
CA VAL A 71 4.78 -5.08 12.90
C VAL A 71 4.55 -6.03 14.08
N PRO A 72 4.34 -7.34 13.84
CA PRO A 72 3.76 -8.25 14.81
C PRO A 72 4.70 -8.71 15.95
N GLU A 73 5.83 -8.03 16.13
CA GLU A 73 6.76 -8.29 17.22
C GLU A 73 6.45 -7.43 18.45
N ASN A 74 6.82 -7.92 19.62
CA ASN A 74 6.73 -7.13 20.85
C ASN A 74 7.59 -5.88 20.76
N TYR A 75 7.10 -4.76 21.26
CA TYR A 75 7.83 -3.47 21.21
C TYR A 75 9.28 -3.54 21.74
N SER A 76 9.54 -4.39 22.75
CA SER A 76 10.87 -4.61 23.32
C SER A 76 11.81 -5.44 22.44
N GLU A 77 11.28 -6.11 21.42
CA GLU A 77 11.99 -7.06 20.55
C GLU A 77 12.09 -6.57 19.11
N LEU A 78 11.50 -5.38 18.81
CA LEU A 78 11.54 -4.82 17.48
C LEU A 78 12.98 -4.64 17.00
N PRO A 79 13.30 -5.11 15.78
CA PRO A 79 14.60 -4.88 15.17
C PRO A 79 14.90 -3.38 15.04
N ALA A 80 16.18 -3.04 15.13
CA ALA A 80 16.62 -1.65 14.99
C ALA A 80 16.11 -1.02 13.70
N GLY A 81 15.47 0.15 13.82
CA GLY A 81 14.89 0.92 12.72
C GLY A 81 13.44 0.55 12.38
N SER A 82 12.91 -0.55 12.91
CA SER A 82 11.48 -0.86 12.76
C SER A 82 10.62 0.07 13.63
N ILE A 83 9.44 0.42 13.11
CA ILE A 83 8.47 1.29 13.78
C ILE A 83 7.10 0.64 13.67
N THR A 84 6.43 0.50 14.80
CA THR A 84 5.02 0.09 14.86
C THR A 84 4.25 1.01 15.79
N LEU A 85 2.98 1.17 15.55
CA LEU A 85 2.05 1.93 16.40
C LEU A 85 0.96 0.98 16.91
N PRO A 86 0.27 1.32 18.02
CA PRO A 86 -0.94 0.60 18.39
C PRO A 86 -1.95 0.60 17.24
N VAL A 87 -2.49 -0.55 16.92
CA VAL A 87 -3.47 -0.74 15.82
C VAL A 87 -4.66 0.23 15.94
N GLU A 88 -5.09 0.53 17.17
CA GLU A 88 -6.17 1.51 17.41
C GLU A 88 -5.79 2.92 16.95
N THR A 89 -4.51 3.29 17.09
CA THR A 89 -3.99 4.60 16.63
C THR A 89 -3.95 4.63 15.10
N GLU A 90 -3.51 3.56 14.46
CA GLU A 90 -3.46 3.44 13.01
C GLU A 90 -4.87 3.48 12.40
N MET A 91 -5.81 2.72 12.98
CA MET A 91 -7.22 2.73 12.57
C MET A 91 -7.87 4.11 12.71
N LEU A 92 -7.58 4.83 13.80
CA LEU A 92 -8.12 6.16 14.03
C LEU A 92 -7.56 7.16 13.02
N LEU A 93 -6.24 7.13 12.80
CA LEU A 93 -5.58 7.99 11.82
C LEU A 93 -6.13 7.74 10.41
N LEU A 94 -6.21 6.48 10.00
CA LEU A 94 -6.70 6.09 8.68
C LEU A 94 -8.17 6.50 8.46
N GLU A 95 -9.03 6.37 9.48
CA GLU A 95 -10.41 6.82 9.43
C GLU A 95 -10.50 8.32 9.19
N GLN A 96 -9.76 9.11 9.97
CA GLN A 96 -9.72 10.56 9.82
C GLN A 96 -9.17 11.00 8.45
N LEU A 97 -8.18 10.29 7.92
CA LEU A 97 -7.67 10.54 6.57
C LEU A 97 -8.73 10.25 5.50
N CYS A 98 -9.46 9.13 5.60
CA CYS A 98 -10.56 8.82 4.69
C CYS A 98 -11.64 9.91 4.70
N GLU A 99 -12.01 10.43 5.88
CA GLU A 99 -12.96 11.55 6.00
C GLU A 99 -12.43 12.82 5.29
N GLN A 100 -11.14 13.15 5.46
CA GLN A 100 -10.53 14.31 4.82
C GLN A 100 -10.38 14.14 3.30
N ILE A 101 -10.05 12.94 2.83
CA ILE A 101 -10.01 12.60 1.41
C ILE A 101 -11.42 12.77 0.80
N ALA A 102 -12.44 12.24 1.47
CA ALA A 102 -13.83 12.37 1.03
C ALA A 102 -14.32 13.81 1.00
N ARG A 103 -13.94 14.62 2.01
CA ARG A 103 -14.23 16.07 2.06
C ARG A 103 -13.63 16.82 0.87
N ASN A 104 -12.50 16.36 0.36
CA ASN A 104 -11.82 16.94 -0.79
C ASN A 104 -12.35 16.43 -2.16
N GLY A 105 -13.45 15.67 -2.17
CA GLY A 105 -14.14 15.28 -3.39
C GLY A 105 -13.89 13.84 -3.85
N PHE A 106 -13.01 13.09 -3.20
CA PHE A 106 -12.74 11.70 -3.54
C PHE A 106 -13.68 10.76 -2.77
N LYS A 107 -14.66 10.22 -3.45
CA LYS A 107 -15.69 9.36 -2.82
C LYS A 107 -15.41 7.85 -2.94
N LYS A 108 -14.34 7.49 -3.62
CA LYS A 108 -13.88 6.12 -3.81
C LYS A 108 -12.43 6.03 -3.32
N ILE A 109 -12.24 5.50 -2.13
CA ILE A 109 -10.94 5.42 -1.47
C ILE A 109 -10.45 3.99 -1.53
N VAL A 110 -9.28 3.78 -2.10
CA VAL A 110 -8.62 2.47 -2.18
C VAL A 110 -7.38 2.50 -1.30
N ILE A 111 -7.28 1.60 -0.35
CA ILE A 111 -6.06 1.36 0.42
C ILE A 111 -5.31 0.27 -0.33
N TYR A 112 -4.17 0.61 -0.93
CA TYR A 112 -3.28 -0.37 -1.55
C TYR A 112 -2.24 -0.83 -0.54
N ASN A 113 -2.48 -2.00 0.05
CA ASN A 113 -1.67 -2.52 1.14
C ASN A 113 -0.53 -3.40 0.66
N GLY A 114 0.71 -2.98 0.91
CA GLY A 114 1.94 -3.71 0.65
C GLY A 114 2.46 -4.53 1.83
N HIS A 115 1.86 -4.40 3.04
CA HIS A 115 2.37 -5.04 4.24
C HIS A 115 1.42 -6.11 4.78
N GLY A 116 1.94 -7.34 4.95
CA GLY A 116 1.14 -8.48 5.40
C GLY A 116 0.55 -8.33 6.81
N GLY A 117 1.29 -7.70 7.74
CA GLY A 117 0.86 -7.46 9.11
C GLY A 117 -0.42 -6.60 9.23
N ASN A 118 -0.69 -5.76 8.24
CA ASN A 118 -1.90 -4.93 8.22
C ASN A 118 -3.19 -5.72 7.93
N ASN A 119 -3.11 -6.88 7.30
CA ASN A 119 -4.29 -7.62 6.81
C ASN A 119 -5.33 -7.92 7.89
N PRO A 120 -4.97 -8.38 9.11
CA PRO A 120 -5.95 -8.71 10.14
C PRO A 120 -6.78 -7.51 10.59
N TRP A 121 -6.15 -6.36 10.81
CA TRP A 121 -6.83 -5.20 11.32
C TRP A 121 -7.53 -4.37 10.23
N LEU A 122 -7.05 -4.37 8.98
CA LEU A 122 -7.73 -3.73 7.86
C LEU A 122 -9.13 -4.28 7.63
N THR A 123 -9.32 -5.60 7.80
CA THR A 123 -10.66 -6.21 7.74
C THR A 123 -11.59 -5.65 8.83
N THR A 124 -11.07 -5.47 10.04
CA THR A 124 -11.83 -4.86 11.16
C THR A 124 -12.11 -3.38 10.90
N PHE A 125 -11.13 -2.66 10.35
CA PHE A 125 -11.26 -1.27 9.95
C PHE A 125 -12.37 -1.06 8.93
N LEU A 126 -12.42 -1.86 7.86
CA LEU A 126 -13.48 -1.76 6.85
C LEU A 126 -14.87 -1.94 7.46
N ARG A 127 -15.06 -2.95 8.33
CA ARG A 127 -16.34 -3.15 9.04
C ARG A 127 -16.70 -1.97 9.92
N LYS A 128 -15.72 -1.36 10.59
CA LYS A 128 -15.94 -0.17 11.42
C LYS A 128 -16.40 1.02 10.58
N VAL A 129 -15.79 1.24 9.42
CA VAL A 129 -16.18 2.31 8.50
C VAL A 129 -17.58 2.07 7.96
N GLU A 130 -17.89 0.87 7.45
CA GLU A 130 -19.22 0.52 6.91
C GLU A 130 -20.35 0.72 7.91
N ASN A 131 -20.10 0.56 9.20
CA ASN A 131 -21.12 0.74 10.26
C ASN A 131 -21.40 2.20 10.61
N LYS A 132 -20.71 3.17 10.01
CA LYS A 132 -20.94 4.61 10.23
C LYS A 132 -21.61 5.23 9.01
N PRO A 133 -22.54 6.19 9.19
CA PRO A 133 -23.07 6.96 8.07
C PRO A 133 -21.98 7.80 7.42
N HIS A 134 -21.72 7.60 6.13
CA HIS A 134 -20.81 8.42 5.32
C HIS A 134 -21.23 8.35 3.84
N ASP A 135 -20.69 9.24 3.02
CA ASP A 135 -21.01 9.39 1.58
C ASP A 135 -19.85 8.95 0.66
N TYR A 136 -18.97 8.10 1.17
CA TYR A 136 -17.84 7.55 0.43
C TYR A 136 -17.72 6.04 0.64
N VAL A 137 -16.97 5.36 -0.19
CA VAL A 137 -16.64 3.94 -0.05
C VAL A 137 -15.15 3.76 0.17
N VAL A 138 -14.79 2.78 1.02
CA VAL A 138 -13.41 2.37 1.23
C VAL A 138 -13.26 0.92 0.86
N CYS A 139 -12.22 0.59 0.10
CA CYS A 139 -11.84 -0.78 -0.18
C CYS A 139 -10.34 -0.98 0.01
N VAL A 140 -9.94 -2.22 0.20
CA VAL A 140 -8.53 -2.62 0.33
C VAL A 140 -8.18 -3.46 -0.89
N ALA A 141 -7.11 -3.07 -1.57
CA ALA A 141 -6.41 -3.89 -2.53
C ALA A 141 -5.10 -4.35 -1.88
N MET A 142 -4.85 -5.66 -1.91
CA MET A 142 -3.63 -6.22 -1.36
C MET A 142 -2.66 -6.49 -2.49
N MET A 143 -1.38 -6.25 -2.25
CA MET A 143 -0.34 -6.70 -3.15
C MET A 143 -0.43 -8.23 -3.27
N PRO A 144 -0.51 -8.78 -4.48
CA PRO A 144 -0.52 -10.22 -4.64
C PRO A 144 0.84 -10.78 -4.20
N LEU A 145 0.83 -11.52 -3.10
CA LEU A 145 1.99 -12.33 -2.74
C LEU A 145 2.15 -13.41 -3.80
N VAL A 146 3.21 -13.33 -4.58
CA VAL A 146 3.60 -14.44 -5.45
C VAL A 146 4.18 -15.51 -4.56
N ALA A 147 3.39 -16.54 -4.27
CA ALA A 147 3.85 -17.66 -3.45
C ALA A 147 5.06 -18.33 -4.11
N PRO A 148 6.03 -18.88 -3.35
CA PRO A 148 7.24 -19.49 -3.90
C PRO A 148 6.99 -20.51 -5.01
N HIS A 149 5.94 -21.35 -4.88
CA HIS A 149 5.56 -22.31 -5.92
C HIS A 149 5.11 -21.61 -7.22
N LYS A 150 4.45 -20.46 -7.13
CA LYS A 150 4.04 -19.68 -8.30
C LYS A 150 5.25 -19.02 -8.98
N MET A 151 6.22 -18.60 -8.20
CA MET A 151 7.50 -18.12 -8.73
C MET A 151 8.23 -19.23 -9.47
N ALA A 152 8.26 -20.45 -8.91
CA ALA A 152 8.83 -21.62 -9.57
C ALA A 152 8.14 -21.91 -10.91
N GLU A 153 6.79 -21.86 -10.97
CA GLU A 153 6.04 -22.01 -12.22
C GLU A 153 6.42 -20.95 -13.26
N ILE A 154 6.52 -19.68 -12.86
CA ILE A 154 6.92 -18.59 -13.76
C ILE A 154 8.32 -18.83 -14.33
N ILE A 155 9.27 -19.25 -13.48
CA ILE A 155 10.65 -19.56 -13.90
C ILE A 155 10.66 -20.75 -14.88
N ASP A 156 9.85 -21.77 -14.63
CA ASP A 156 9.80 -22.96 -15.49
C ASP A 156 9.13 -22.66 -16.84
N GLU A 157 8.11 -21.79 -16.87
CA GLU A 157 7.37 -21.43 -18.08
C GLU A 157 8.08 -20.37 -18.93
N GLN A 158 8.69 -19.37 -18.30
CA GLN A 158 9.20 -18.16 -18.96
C GLN A 158 10.72 -18.07 -18.94
N GLY A 159 11.41 -18.98 -18.21
CA GLY A 159 12.85 -18.96 -18.05
C GLY A 159 13.36 -17.91 -17.05
N LYS A 160 14.70 -17.88 -16.89
CA LYS A 160 15.37 -16.96 -15.96
C LYS A 160 15.16 -15.48 -16.33
N GLU A 161 14.87 -15.19 -17.59
CA GLU A 161 14.62 -13.83 -18.07
C GLU A 161 13.41 -13.17 -17.40
N ALA A 162 12.47 -13.95 -16.87
CA ALA A 162 11.33 -13.44 -16.12
C ALA A 162 11.70 -12.91 -14.72
N VAL A 163 12.87 -13.30 -14.21
CA VAL A 163 13.37 -12.95 -12.87
C VAL A 163 14.86 -12.55 -12.93
N PRO A 164 15.19 -11.50 -13.67
CA PRO A 164 16.58 -11.13 -13.95
C PRO A 164 17.42 -10.82 -12.70
N GLU A 165 16.76 -10.37 -11.63
CA GLU A 165 17.39 -10.02 -10.35
C GLU A 165 17.79 -11.25 -9.51
N MET A 166 17.26 -12.45 -9.82
CA MET A 166 17.53 -13.67 -9.06
C MET A 166 18.79 -14.36 -9.57
N ASN A 167 19.67 -14.73 -8.66
CA ASN A 167 20.82 -15.58 -8.96
C ASN A 167 20.44 -17.08 -8.93
N GLU A 168 21.37 -17.98 -9.22
CA GLU A 168 21.11 -19.43 -9.27
C GLU A 168 20.75 -20.03 -7.91
N GLU A 169 21.30 -19.48 -6.81
CA GLU A 169 20.96 -19.92 -5.45
C GLU A 169 19.53 -19.50 -5.09
N ASP A 170 19.13 -18.26 -5.43
CA ASP A 170 17.76 -17.77 -5.21
C ASP A 170 16.75 -18.62 -5.98
N ILE A 171 17.03 -18.95 -7.24
CA ILE A 171 16.19 -19.80 -8.07
C ILE A 171 16.06 -21.21 -7.48
N ALA A 172 17.15 -21.75 -6.92
CA ALA A 172 17.12 -23.06 -6.27
C ALA A 172 16.30 -23.09 -4.98
N LEU A 173 16.19 -21.94 -4.28
CA LEU A 173 15.40 -21.83 -3.05
C LEU A 173 13.88 -21.77 -3.31
N VAL A 174 13.44 -21.32 -4.48
CA VAL A 174 12.02 -21.22 -4.82
C VAL A 174 11.49 -22.43 -5.61
N LYS A 175 12.37 -23.28 -6.13
CA LYS A 175 12.07 -24.55 -6.77
C LYS A 175 12.02 -25.71 -5.78
#